data_5afe97286af17a2b645fa0f8b8a474ab
#
_entry.id   5afe97286af17a2b645fa0f8b8a474ab
#
_cell.length_a   1.000
_cell.length_b   1.000
_cell.length_c   1.000
_cell.angle_alpha   90.00
_cell.angle_beta   90.00
_cell.angle_gamma   90.00
#
_symmetry.space_group_name_H-M   'P 1'
#
loop_
_entity.id
_entity.type
_entity.pdbx_description
1 polymer ?
#
loop_
_entity_poly.entity_id
_entity_poly.type
_entity_poly.pdbx_seq_one_letter_code
_entity_poly.pdbx_strand_id
1 'polypeptide(L)'
;MLRLTLHIIAACWIATSCTGDNNLRRLDTTSSTHVYMDSMPELKSRSDLINKSTLHKEHVHEVIFVVQQQNMDELTAILHDVSDPESPNYGQHMSGEQITSMTMNPIAREAVVNYLHASGAIVTAESLDNEFITAKAPIRVWEKVLNTEFFTFQQEQIDGDIEEHIRAEEYSIPLELYEHVDCVLNTIEMPIRLTTKPVSYEVALPAPKKGRFAAQTTYRGYVTPPVIRSYYNLSDNHGSDSSTQAIFGGRFDYLVSNDLAKFQSLDDIEIDQPAIDINGHIVTDISEVPAGSDCGEGNLDTQYIIGVSHGSPTTYWSWQVSLAGWLIAVADTIDPPLVLSISYGGNEKFISPAEFRVFSRMAIKLGVRGVTIVVASGDDGAVNFEARGNLGKCGYFPVFPASNPYVLSVGATSVSL
;
A
#
# COMPACT_ATOMS: atom_id res chain seq x y z
N MET A 1 -14.99 -33.42 28.45
CA MET A 1 -15.45 -32.01 28.54
C MET A 1 -14.31 -31.18 29.12
N LEU A 2 -13.45 -30.62 28.30
CA LEU A 2 -12.47 -29.63 28.71
C LEU A 2 -12.71 -28.41 27.80
N ARG A 3 -13.28 -27.35 28.40
CA ARG A 3 -13.39 -26.05 27.75
C ARG A 3 -12.00 -25.42 27.77
N LEU A 4 -11.37 -25.32 26.60
CA LEU A 4 -10.25 -24.43 26.37
C LEU A 4 -10.81 -23.03 26.14
N THR A 5 -10.68 -22.18 27.14
CA THR A 5 -10.94 -20.75 27.03
C THR A 5 -9.74 -20.12 26.34
N LEU A 6 -9.91 -19.74 25.09
CA LEU A 6 -8.93 -18.94 24.35
C LEU A 6 -8.92 -17.53 24.98
N HIS A 7 -7.90 -17.21 25.75
CA HIS A 7 -7.66 -15.83 26.16
C HIS A 7 -6.94 -15.13 25.01
N ILE A 8 -7.71 -14.43 24.18
CA ILE A 8 -7.18 -13.39 23.31
C ILE A 8 -6.75 -12.28 24.26
N ILE A 9 -5.43 -12.15 24.46
CA ILE A 9 -4.87 -10.96 25.11
C ILE A 9 -5.01 -9.84 24.07
N ALA A 10 -6.15 -9.17 24.10
CA ALA A 10 -6.25 -7.84 23.53
C ALA A 10 -5.34 -6.96 24.38
N ALA A 11 -4.15 -6.69 23.90
CA ALA A 11 -3.33 -5.62 24.42
C ALA A 11 -4.06 -4.31 24.10
N CYS A 12 -4.96 -3.94 25.00
CA CYS A 12 -5.55 -2.63 25.04
C CYS A 12 -4.42 -1.64 25.34
N TRP A 13 -3.72 -1.19 24.31
CA TRP A 13 -2.95 0.02 24.38
C TRP A 13 -3.98 1.13 24.57
N ILE A 14 -4.00 1.67 25.78
CA ILE A 14 -4.59 2.99 26.03
C ILE A 14 -3.90 3.89 25.02
N ALA A 15 -4.62 4.19 23.93
CA ALA A 15 -4.30 5.33 23.11
C ALA A 15 -4.42 6.53 24.05
N THR A 16 -3.29 6.89 24.69
CA THR A 16 -3.11 8.28 25.07
C THR A 16 -3.40 9.02 23.79
N SER A 17 -4.52 9.74 23.81
CA SER A 17 -4.88 10.67 22.75
C SER A 17 -3.60 11.40 22.34
N CYS A 18 -2.98 10.94 21.25
CA CYS A 18 -2.27 11.86 20.38
C CYS A 18 -3.38 12.77 19.90
N THR A 19 -3.74 13.74 20.76
CA THR A 19 -4.22 15.02 20.26
C THR A 19 -3.18 15.37 19.23
N GLY A 20 -3.59 15.23 17.98
CA GLY A 20 -2.73 15.55 16.86
C GLY A 20 -2.13 16.89 17.18
N ASP A 21 -0.82 16.89 17.32
CA ASP A 21 -0.09 18.12 17.23
C ASP A 21 -0.62 18.72 15.95
N ASN A 22 -1.47 19.75 16.12
CA ASN A 22 -1.68 20.72 15.08
C ASN A 22 -0.27 21.24 14.83
N ASN A 23 0.47 20.55 13.97
CA ASN A 23 1.66 21.06 13.36
C ASN A 23 1.18 22.36 12.76
N LEU A 24 1.37 23.44 13.53
CA LEU A 24 1.12 24.80 13.08
C LEU A 24 1.90 24.90 11.79
N ARG A 25 1.16 24.69 10.68
CA ARG A 25 1.71 24.82 9.33
C ARG A 25 2.38 26.18 9.34
N ARG A 26 3.69 26.17 9.24
CA ARG A 26 4.50 27.37 9.45
C ARG A 26 4.22 28.28 8.29
N LEU A 27 3.61 29.46 8.58
CA LEU A 27 3.57 30.52 7.59
C LEU A 27 5.01 30.78 7.16
N ASP A 28 5.28 30.67 5.87
CA ASP A 28 6.57 31.06 5.32
C ASP A 28 6.73 32.56 5.61
N THR A 29 7.61 32.88 6.56
CA THR A 29 7.85 34.26 6.97
C THR A 29 8.53 35.10 5.89
N THR A 30 8.98 34.46 4.80
CA THR A 30 9.63 35.10 3.65
C THR A 30 8.64 35.48 2.55
N SER A 31 7.44 34.85 2.49
CA SER A 31 6.40 35.10 1.51
C SER A 31 5.03 35.13 2.19
N SER A 32 4.40 36.29 2.25
CA SER A 32 3.04 36.46 2.78
C SER A 32 1.95 35.82 1.89
N THR A 33 2.31 35.21 0.79
CA THR A 33 1.38 34.68 -0.22
C THR A 33 1.27 33.14 -0.26
N HIS A 34 2.14 32.43 0.46
CA HIS A 34 2.17 30.96 0.48
C HIS A 34 2.20 30.43 1.92
N VAL A 35 1.67 29.21 2.08
CA VAL A 35 1.67 28.43 3.33
C VAL A 35 2.52 27.19 3.11
N TYR A 36 3.49 26.98 4.00
CA TYR A 36 4.31 25.77 4.01
C TYR A 36 3.44 24.53 4.24
N MET A 37 3.63 23.48 3.44
CA MET A 37 2.86 22.25 3.51
C MET A 37 3.66 21.10 4.10
N ASP A 38 4.77 20.73 3.47
CA ASP A 38 5.50 19.51 3.82
C ASP A 38 6.94 19.50 3.29
N SER A 39 7.79 18.64 3.89
CA SER A 39 9.15 18.37 3.45
C SER A 39 9.56 16.94 3.77
N MET A 40 10.62 16.47 3.11
CA MET A 40 11.21 15.15 3.32
C MET A 40 12.70 15.27 3.67
N PRO A 41 13.05 15.78 4.86
CA PRO A 41 14.46 15.91 5.28
C PRO A 41 15.18 14.56 5.35
N GLU A 42 14.45 13.47 5.58
CA GLU A 42 14.95 12.11 5.65
C GLU A 42 15.51 11.59 4.33
N LEU A 43 15.14 12.20 3.19
CA LEU A 43 15.71 11.86 1.88
C LEU A 43 17.24 11.93 1.88
N LYS A 44 17.84 12.86 2.63
CA LYS A 44 19.29 13.00 2.76
C LYS A 44 19.96 11.79 3.44
N SER A 45 19.20 10.98 4.17
CA SER A 45 19.69 9.77 4.83
C SER A 45 19.49 8.50 4.01
N ARG A 46 18.81 8.56 2.87
CA ARG A 46 18.57 7.42 1.99
C ARG A 46 19.83 7.11 1.17
N SER A 47 20.38 5.93 1.38
CA SER A 47 21.60 5.47 0.70
C SER A 47 21.39 5.02 -0.75
N ASP A 48 20.14 4.83 -1.15
CA ASP A 48 19.74 4.47 -2.50
C ASP A 48 19.58 5.69 -3.44
N LEU A 49 19.53 6.90 -2.88
CA LEU A 49 19.55 8.14 -3.67
C LEU A 49 21.01 8.54 -3.95
N ILE A 50 21.47 8.27 -5.16
CA ILE A 50 22.89 8.39 -5.52
C ILE A 50 23.26 9.72 -6.16
N ASN A 51 22.31 10.43 -6.74
CA ASN A 51 22.57 11.70 -7.41
C ASN A 51 21.34 12.61 -7.41
N LYS A 52 21.60 13.92 -7.47
CA LYS A 52 20.60 14.99 -7.61
C LYS A 52 21.09 15.98 -8.64
N SER A 53 20.28 16.26 -9.65
CA SER A 53 20.61 17.19 -10.73
C SER A 53 19.48 18.18 -11.00
N THR A 54 19.85 19.30 -11.62
CA THR A 54 18.87 20.31 -12.05
C THR A 54 18.06 19.82 -13.24
N LEU A 55 16.81 20.27 -13.32
CA LEU A 55 15.86 19.90 -14.35
C LEU A 55 15.57 21.06 -15.32
N HIS A 56 15.33 20.73 -16.59
CA HIS A 56 14.94 21.73 -17.58
C HIS A 56 13.55 22.30 -17.25
N LYS A 57 13.43 23.63 -17.19
CA LYS A 57 12.22 24.32 -16.70
C LYS A 57 10.96 24.11 -17.59
N GLU A 58 11.14 23.73 -18.86
CA GLU A 58 10.02 23.41 -19.77
C GLU A 58 9.67 21.90 -19.75
N HIS A 59 10.35 21.09 -18.95
CA HIS A 59 9.95 19.70 -18.76
C HIS A 59 8.54 19.65 -18.18
N VAL A 60 7.65 18.87 -18.79
CA VAL A 60 6.27 18.72 -18.33
C VAL A 60 6.22 17.68 -17.23
N HIS A 61 5.72 18.07 -16.07
CA HIS A 61 5.55 17.19 -14.91
C HIS A 61 4.09 17.14 -14.49
N GLU A 62 3.69 16.02 -13.96
CA GLU A 62 2.36 15.77 -13.43
C GLU A 62 2.38 15.81 -11.91
N VAL A 63 1.43 16.52 -11.30
CA VAL A 63 1.20 16.51 -9.87
C VAL A 63 -0.28 16.22 -9.57
N ILE A 64 -0.58 15.77 -8.35
CA ILE A 64 -1.94 15.43 -7.94
C ILE A 64 -2.30 16.31 -6.75
N PHE A 65 -3.25 17.24 -6.94
CA PHE A 65 -3.83 18.00 -5.84
C PHE A 65 -4.87 17.16 -5.13
N VAL A 66 -4.68 16.99 -3.83
CA VAL A 66 -5.65 16.30 -2.95
C VAL A 66 -6.55 17.32 -2.32
N VAL A 67 -7.81 17.30 -2.72
CA VAL A 67 -8.84 18.25 -2.28
C VAL A 67 -9.26 17.94 -0.85
N GLN A 68 -9.39 18.98 -0.02
CA GLN A 68 -9.86 18.84 1.35
C GLN A 68 -11.25 18.23 1.39
N GLN A 69 -11.39 17.08 2.03
CA GLN A 69 -12.65 16.37 2.18
C GLN A 69 -13.45 16.85 3.39
N GLN A 70 -14.76 16.65 3.38
CA GLN A 70 -15.67 16.95 4.50
C GLN A 70 -15.97 15.69 5.31
N ASN A 71 -16.43 15.85 6.53
CA ASN A 71 -17.01 14.81 7.40
C ASN A 71 -16.14 13.55 7.59
N MET A 72 -14.82 13.68 7.47
CA MET A 72 -13.92 12.52 7.62
C MET A 72 -13.92 11.93 9.04
N ASP A 73 -14.12 12.75 10.07
CA ASP A 73 -14.23 12.28 11.45
C ASP A 73 -15.50 11.42 11.65
N GLU A 74 -16.62 11.85 11.05
CA GLU A 74 -17.88 11.09 11.05
C GLU A 74 -17.74 9.79 10.27
N LEU A 75 -17.09 9.81 9.10
CA LEU A 75 -16.84 8.60 8.32
C LEU A 75 -15.96 7.61 9.10
N THR A 76 -14.96 8.11 9.84
CA THR A 76 -14.12 7.29 10.70
C THR A 76 -14.92 6.66 11.84
N ALA A 77 -15.83 7.41 12.44
CA ALA A 77 -16.74 6.86 13.46
C ALA A 77 -17.65 5.76 12.90
N ILE A 78 -18.17 5.95 11.67
CA ILE A 78 -18.94 4.91 10.96
C ILE A 78 -18.08 3.67 10.71
N LEU A 79 -16.81 3.81 10.29
CA LEU A 79 -15.91 2.68 10.11
C LEU A 79 -15.81 1.85 11.40
N HIS A 80 -15.59 2.49 12.53
CA HIS A 80 -15.52 1.77 13.81
C HIS A 80 -16.83 1.06 14.15
N ASP A 81 -17.95 1.71 13.92
CA ASP A 81 -19.27 1.17 14.23
C ASP A 81 -19.64 -0.05 13.36
N VAL A 82 -19.40 0.02 12.04
CA VAL A 82 -19.66 -1.10 11.14
C VAL A 82 -18.65 -2.25 11.24
N SER A 83 -17.51 -2.00 11.87
CA SER A 83 -16.44 -2.99 12.07
C SER A 83 -16.47 -3.64 13.47
N ASP A 84 -17.25 -3.11 14.40
CA ASP A 84 -17.36 -3.66 15.75
C ASP A 84 -18.40 -4.78 15.80
N PRO A 85 -18.00 -6.05 16.07
CA PRO A 85 -18.93 -7.17 16.18
C PRO A 85 -20.00 -7.01 17.29
N GLU A 86 -19.79 -6.11 18.26
CA GLU A 86 -20.77 -5.82 19.32
C GLU A 86 -21.76 -4.71 18.92
N SER A 87 -21.49 -3.98 17.82
CA SER A 87 -22.38 -2.94 17.33
C SER A 87 -23.61 -3.51 16.65
N PRO A 88 -24.81 -2.91 16.84
CA PRO A 88 -26.00 -3.24 16.05
C PRO A 88 -25.84 -2.91 14.54
N ASN A 89 -24.86 -2.11 14.19
CA ASN A 89 -24.55 -1.72 12.83
C ASN A 89 -23.42 -2.55 12.19
N TYR A 90 -22.95 -3.59 12.87
CA TYR A 90 -21.90 -4.48 12.34
C TYR A 90 -22.24 -5.00 10.94
N GLY A 91 -21.32 -4.82 10.00
CA GLY A 91 -21.48 -5.25 8.61
C GLY A 91 -22.45 -4.41 7.77
N GLN A 92 -23.01 -3.32 8.29
CA GLN A 92 -23.86 -2.40 7.53
C GLN A 92 -23.02 -1.38 6.74
N HIS A 93 -22.35 -1.86 5.70
CA HIS A 93 -21.42 -1.07 4.91
C HIS A 93 -22.13 -0.04 4.03
N MET A 94 -21.44 1.06 3.73
CA MET A 94 -21.92 2.11 2.83
C MET A 94 -21.51 1.84 1.38
N SER A 95 -22.32 2.31 0.45
CA SER A 95 -21.91 2.35 -0.96
C SER A 95 -20.91 3.46 -1.23
N GLY A 96 -20.15 3.36 -2.35
CA GLY A 96 -19.25 4.43 -2.78
C GLY A 96 -19.98 5.76 -3.00
N GLU A 97 -21.20 5.74 -3.53
CA GLU A 97 -22.03 6.94 -3.74
C GLU A 97 -22.41 7.62 -2.42
N GLN A 98 -22.74 6.85 -1.38
CA GLN A 98 -23.06 7.39 -0.06
C GLN A 98 -21.83 8.07 0.55
N ILE A 99 -20.64 7.45 0.44
CA ILE A 99 -19.38 8.01 0.94
C ILE A 99 -19.05 9.29 0.17
N THR A 100 -19.12 9.26 -1.16
CA THR A 100 -18.88 10.44 -2.00
C THR A 100 -19.83 11.59 -1.63
N SER A 101 -21.12 11.31 -1.48
CA SER A 101 -22.12 12.33 -1.08
C SER A 101 -21.82 12.94 0.28
N MET A 102 -21.22 12.18 1.20
CA MET A 102 -20.86 12.61 2.54
C MET A 102 -19.57 13.41 2.58
N THR A 103 -18.55 13.01 1.79
CA THR A 103 -17.18 13.52 1.93
C THR A 103 -16.78 14.54 0.87
N MET A 104 -17.45 14.55 -0.29
CA MET A 104 -17.12 15.45 -1.40
C MET A 104 -17.21 16.94 -0.99
N ASN A 105 -16.23 17.72 -1.44
CA ASN A 105 -16.17 19.17 -1.22
C ASN A 105 -16.16 19.94 -2.55
N PRO A 106 -17.33 20.22 -3.15
CA PRO A 106 -17.42 20.87 -4.45
C PRO A 106 -16.80 22.28 -4.47
N ILE A 107 -16.88 23.01 -3.35
CA ILE A 107 -16.32 24.36 -3.24
C ILE A 107 -14.79 24.29 -3.31
N ALA A 108 -14.18 23.38 -2.56
CA ALA A 108 -12.74 23.19 -2.59
C ALA A 108 -12.26 22.70 -3.97
N ARG A 109 -12.98 21.73 -4.56
CA ARG A 109 -12.68 21.23 -5.92
C ARG A 109 -12.70 22.39 -6.94
N GLU A 110 -13.75 23.21 -6.94
CA GLU A 110 -13.88 24.34 -7.89
C GLU A 110 -12.75 25.37 -7.70
N ALA A 111 -12.40 25.71 -6.46
CA ALA A 111 -11.30 26.62 -6.17
C ALA A 111 -9.96 26.08 -6.71
N VAL A 112 -9.66 24.80 -6.50
CA VAL A 112 -8.43 24.17 -7.00
C VAL A 112 -8.40 24.15 -8.53
N VAL A 113 -9.45 23.71 -9.21
CA VAL A 113 -9.52 23.64 -10.67
C VAL A 113 -9.36 25.03 -11.30
N ASN A 114 -10.07 26.03 -10.77
CA ASN A 114 -9.97 27.41 -11.27
C ASN A 114 -8.55 27.97 -11.10
N TYR A 115 -7.91 27.70 -9.96
CA TYR A 115 -6.54 28.15 -9.72
C TYR A 115 -5.54 27.48 -10.68
N LEU A 116 -5.66 26.16 -10.89
CA LEU A 116 -4.80 25.42 -11.82
C LEU A 116 -4.90 25.96 -13.23
N HIS A 117 -6.11 26.19 -13.73
CA HIS A 117 -6.33 26.78 -15.07
C HIS A 117 -5.73 28.20 -15.16
N ALA A 118 -5.95 29.05 -14.16
CA ALA A 118 -5.39 30.41 -14.12
C ALA A 118 -3.86 30.40 -14.08
N SER A 119 -3.24 29.37 -13.50
CA SER A 119 -1.80 29.21 -13.44
C SER A 119 -1.19 28.63 -14.73
N GLY A 120 -2.02 28.23 -15.70
CA GLY A 120 -1.59 27.63 -16.97
C GLY A 120 -1.32 26.13 -16.87
N ALA A 121 -1.79 25.45 -15.83
CA ALA A 121 -1.80 24.00 -15.73
C ALA A 121 -3.01 23.41 -16.46
N ILE A 122 -2.87 22.16 -16.93
CA ILE A 122 -3.92 21.42 -17.62
C ILE A 122 -4.38 20.30 -16.69
N VAL A 123 -5.62 20.35 -16.22
CA VAL A 123 -6.25 19.23 -15.50
C VAL A 123 -6.44 18.07 -16.48
N THR A 124 -5.90 16.90 -16.17
CA THR A 124 -5.88 15.73 -17.05
C THR A 124 -6.80 14.61 -16.57
N ALA A 125 -7.06 14.54 -15.26
CA ALA A 125 -7.96 13.56 -14.66
C ALA A 125 -8.50 14.07 -13.31
N GLU A 126 -9.66 13.55 -12.93
CA GLU A 126 -10.25 13.70 -11.59
C GLU A 126 -10.79 12.33 -11.16
N SER A 127 -10.66 11.99 -9.86
CA SER A 127 -11.27 10.79 -9.28
C SER A 127 -12.80 10.89 -9.26
N LEU A 128 -13.49 9.76 -9.11
CA LEU A 128 -14.96 9.71 -9.10
C LEU A 128 -15.58 10.56 -7.97
N ASP A 129 -14.89 10.68 -6.84
CA ASP A 129 -15.29 11.51 -5.69
C ASP A 129 -14.74 12.94 -5.72
N ASN A 130 -14.04 13.31 -6.79
CA ASN A 130 -13.39 14.61 -6.99
C ASN A 130 -12.36 14.97 -5.89
N GLU A 131 -11.83 13.98 -5.17
CA GLU A 131 -10.79 14.20 -4.18
C GLU A 131 -9.42 14.44 -4.81
N PHE A 132 -9.12 13.71 -5.90
CA PHE A 132 -7.83 13.76 -6.56
C PHE A 132 -7.94 14.46 -7.91
N ILE A 133 -7.23 15.59 -8.04
CA ILE A 133 -7.17 16.37 -9.28
C ILE A 133 -5.76 16.25 -9.84
N THR A 134 -5.62 15.49 -10.92
CA THR A 134 -4.35 15.32 -11.64
C THR A 134 -4.16 16.43 -12.65
N ALA A 135 -3.01 17.10 -12.61
CA ALA A 135 -2.73 18.20 -13.53
C ALA A 135 -1.29 18.13 -14.06
N LYS A 136 -1.10 18.60 -15.29
CA LYS A 136 0.19 18.70 -15.98
C LYS A 136 0.54 20.15 -16.29
N ALA A 137 1.81 20.49 -16.05
CA ALA A 137 2.37 21.77 -16.44
C ALA A 137 3.90 21.67 -16.57
N PRO A 138 4.55 22.63 -17.25
CA PRO A 138 6.00 22.78 -17.20
C PRO A 138 6.49 23.03 -15.76
N ILE A 139 7.69 22.54 -15.43
CA ILE A 139 8.31 22.69 -14.11
C ILE A 139 8.30 24.13 -13.61
N ARG A 140 8.58 25.11 -14.48
CA ARG A 140 8.52 26.54 -14.11
C ARG A 140 7.17 27.00 -13.56
N VAL A 141 6.07 26.35 -13.96
CA VAL A 141 4.73 26.62 -13.44
C VAL A 141 4.61 26.05 -12.03
N TRP A 142 5.00 24.78 -11.85
CA TRP A 142 4.95 24.14 -10.54
C TRP A 142 5.85 24.81 -9.51
N GLU A 143 7.06 25.20 -9.89
CA GLU A 143 7.96 25.93 -8.99
C GLU A 143 7.36 27.25 -8.49
N LYS A 144 6.59 27.93 -9.35
CA LYS A 144 5.87 29.15 -8.96
C LYS A 144 4.65 28.84 -8.09
N VAL A 145 3.83 27.85 -8.48
CA VAL A 145 2.60 27.49 -7.75
C VAL A 145 2.94 26.90 -6.38
N LEU A 146 3.97 26.08 -6.29
CA LEU A 146 4.34 25.36 -5.08
C LEU A 146 5.47 26.02 -4.30
N ASN A 147 5.95 27.19 -4.76
CA ASN A 147 7.05 27.96 -4.16
C ASN A 147 8.25 27.06 -3.79
N THR A 148 8.71 26.27 -4.73
CA THR A 148 9.77 25.27 -4.55
C THR A 148 10.68 25.18 -5.76
N GLU A 149 11.70 24.34 -5.69
CA GLU A 149 12.56 23.96 -6.82
C GLU A 149 12.50 22.45 -7.03
N PHE A 150 12.30 22.02 -8.27
CA PHE A 150 12.30 20.60 -8.66
C PHE A 150 13.68 20.16 -9.17
N PHE A 151 14.01 18.91 -8.85
CA PHE A 151 15.24 18.24 -9.23
C PHE A 151 14.95 16.86 -9.81
N THR A 152 15.87 16.34 -10.60
CA THR A 152 15.92 14.92 -10.92
C THR A 152 16.78 14.21 -9.88
N PHE A 153 16.18 13.25 -9.18
CA PHE A 153 16.84 12.34 -8.27
C PHE A 153 17.07 11.01 -8.96
N GLN A 154 18.27 10.45 -8.83
CA GLN A 154 18.59 9.11 -9.29
C GLN A 154 18.57 8.14 -8.11
N GLN A 155 17.71 7.13 -8.22
CA GLN A 155 17.55 6.08 -7.23
C GLN A 155 18.11 4.77 -7.78
N GLU A 156 19.03 4.15 -7.02
CA GLU A 156 19.56 2.83 -7.33
C GLU A 156 18.60 1.76 -6.82
N GLN A 157 18.10 0.91 -7.74
CA GLN A 157 17.24 -0.22 -7.44
C GLN A 157 18.06 -1.42 -6.94
N ILE A 158 17.37 -2.47 -6.46
CA ILE A 158 18.03 -3.65 -5.87
C ILE A 158 18.87 -4.43 -6.88
N ASP A 159 18.44 -4.43 -8.14
CA ASP A 159 19.12 -5.06 -9.28
C ASP A 159 20.29 -4.24 -9.83
N GLY A 160 20.49 -3.02 -9.34
CA GLY A 160 21.51 -2.08 -9.77
C GLY A 160 21.06 -1.11 -10.86
N ASP A 161 19.82 -1.21 -11.33
CA ASP A 161 19.26 -0.23 -12.26
C ASP A 161 19.07 1.12 -11.59
N ILE A 162 19.13 2.19 -12.39
CA ILE A 162 18.97 3.55 -11.91
C ILE A 162 17.66 4.12 -12.46
N GLU A 163 16.80 4.53 -11.54
CA GLU A 163 15.57 5.24 -11.87
C GLU A 163 15.67 6.73 -11.60
N GLU A 164 15.01 7.52 -12.43
CA GLU A 164 14.96 8.97 -12.28
C GLU A 164 13.58 9.41 -11.81
N HIS A 165 13.57 10.20 -10.73
CA HIS A 165 12.37 10.77 -10.16
C HIS A 165 12.47 12.29 -10.10
N ILE A 166 11.43 12.97 -10.59
CA ILE A 166 11.34 14.44 -10.51
C ILE A 166 10.64 14.80 -9.20
N ARG A 167 11.37 15.43 -8.28
CA ARG A 167 10.85 15.78 -6.94
C ARG A 167 11.42 17.10 -6.45
N ALA A 168 10.69 17.72 -5.53
CA ALA A 168 11.15 18.80 -4.68
C ALA A 168 11.57 18.24 -3.31
N GLU A 169 12.27 19.01 -2.49
CA GLU A 169 12.63 18.63 -1.11
C GLU A 169 11.54 19.09 -0.12
N GLU A 170 10.86 20.19 -0.45
CA GLU A 170 9.77 20.78 0.33
C GLU A 170 8.85 21.56 -0.61
N TYR A 171 7.65 21.88 -0.16
CA TYR A 171 6.76 22.76 -0.93
C TYR A 171 5.81 23.56 -0.05
N SER A 172 5.31 24.66 -0.62
CA SER A 172 4.27 25.50 -0.07
C SER A 172 3.16 25.64 -1.10
N ILE A 173 1.94 25.97 -0.65
CA ILE A 173 0.83 26.29 -1.56
C ILE A 173 0.38 27.74 -1.38
N PRO A 174 -0.26 28.34 -2.39
CA PRO A 174 -0.87 29.67 -2.26
C PRO A 174 -1.85 29.72 -1.08
N LEU A 175 -1.83 30.82 -0.35
CA LEU A 175 -2.69 31.02 0.82
C LEU A 175 -4.18 30.85 0.48
N GLU A 176 -4.60 31.26 -0.72
CA GLU A 176 -5.98 31.10 -1.20
C GLU A 176 -6.41 29.64 -1.41
N LEU A 177 -5.46 28.68 -1.56
CA LEU A 177 -5.73 27.26 -1.67
C LEU A 177 -5.67 26.53 -0.31
N TYR A 178 -5.22 27.20 0.76
CA TYR A 178 -4.92 26.52 2.02
C TYR A 178 -6.11 25.77 2.63
N GLU A 179 -7.31 26.34 2.57
CA GLU A 179 -8.54 25.72 3.09
C GLU A 179 -9.14 24.67 2.12
N HIS A 180 -8.57 24.54 0.91
CA HIS A 180 -9.12 23.72 -0.17
C HIS A 180 -8.25 22.52 -0.51
N VAL A 181 -6.97 22.55 -0.13
CA VAL A 181 -5.98 21.49 -0.46
C VAL A 181 -5.44 20.87 0.81
N ASP A 182 -5.54 19.53 0.90
CA ASP A 182 -4.90 18.78 1.97
C ASP A 182 -3.40 18.63 1.73
N CYS A 183 -3.02 18.16 0.53
CA CYS A 183 -1.64 18.01 0.11
C CYS A 183 -1.53 17.99 -1.42
N VAL A 184 -0.29 17.98 -1.93
CA VAL A 184 0.01 17.81 -3.35
C VAL A 184 0.98 16.65 -3.53
N LEU A 185 0.50 15.55 -4.11
CA LEU A 185 1.27 14.34 -4.34
C LEU A 185 2.10 14.45 -5.63
N ASN A 186 3.05 13.55 -5.78
CA ASN A 186 4.05 13.51 -6.84
C ASN A 186 4.96 14.76 -6.83
N THR A 187 5.13 15.32 -5.63
CA THR A 187 5.92 16.54 -5.38
C THR A 187 7.19 16.24 -4.59
N ILE A 188 7.08 15.61 -3.41
CA ILE A 188 8.21 15.30 -2.54
C ILE A 188 8.36 13.80 -2.26
N GLU A 189 7.34 13.01 -2.56
CA GLU A 189 7.29 11.58 -2.26
C GLU A 189 8.30 10.83 -3.14
N MET A 190 9.28 10.22 -2.52
CA MET A 190 10.18 9.30 -3.20
C MET A 190 9.68 7.87 -3.07
N PRO A 191 9.61 7.10 -4.16
CA PRO A 191 9.24 5.70 -4.06
C PRO A 191 10.03 4.96 -3.01
N ILE A 192 9.36 4.11 -2.24
CA ILE A 192 10.02 3.25 -1.28
C ILE A 192 10.82 2.21 -2.07
N ARG A 193 12.06 1.97 -1.65
CA ARG A 193 12.78 0.80 -2.12
C ARG A 193 12.09 -0.43 -1.53
N LEU A 194 11.22 -1.07 -2.31
CA LEU A 194 10.52 -2.27 -1.91
C LEU A 194 11.54 -3.41 -1.80
N THR A 195 11.78 -3.89 -0.59
CA THR A 195 12.74 -4.96 -0.34
C THR A 195 12.00 -6.29 -0.30
N THR A 196 11.99 -7.00 -1.42
CA THR A 196 11.39 -8.34 -1.54
C THR A 196 12.40 -9.48 -1.52
N LYS A 197 13.71 -9.22 -1.34
CA LYS A 197 14.64 -10.35 -1.28
C LYS A 197 14.41 -11.11 0.02
N PRO A 198 13.69 -12.26 -0.01
CA PRO A 198 13.68 -13.15 1.13
C PRO A 198 15.14 -13.48 1.45
N VAL A 199 15.55 -13.31 2.68
CA VAL A 199 16.81 -13.87 3.11
C VAL A 199 16.59 -15.38 3.07
N SER A 200 17.16 -16.05 2.07
CA SER A 200 17.19 -17.51 2.05
C SER A 200 18.07 -17.94 3.22
N TYR A 201 17.46 -18.17 4.36
CA TYR A 201 18.12 -18.94 5.39
C TYR A 201 18.10 -20.40 4.88
N GLU A 202 19.26 -20.92 4.44
CA GLU A 202 19.48 -22.34 4.47
C GLU A 202 19.45 -22.81 5.94
N VAL A 203 18.25 -22.85 6.51
CA VAL A 203 18.06 -23.61 7.74
C VAL A 203 18.14 -25.05 7.31
N ALA A 204 19.28 -25.69 7.62
CA ALA A 204 19.36 -27.15 7.60
C ALA A 204 18.32 -27.65 8.60
N LEU A 205 17.09 -27.86 8.10
CA LEU A 205 16.00 -28.38 8.91
C LEU A 205 16.43 -29.77 9.41
N PRO A 206 16.43 -30.03 10.73
CA PRO A 206 16.67 -31.37 11.24
C PRO A 206 15.62 -32.30 10.63
N ALA A 207 16.07 -33.51 10.21
CA ALA A 207 15.20 -34.51 9.62
C ALA A 207 13.93 -34.68 10.50
N PRO A 208 12.72 -34.59 9.95
CA PRO A 208 11.48 -34.57 10.74
C PRO A 208 11.37 -35.85 11.56
N LYS A 209 11.23 -35.70 12.89
CA LYS A 209 10.87 -36.83 13.75
C LYS A 209 9.45 -37.26 13.37
N LYS A 210 9.26 -38.56 13.14
CA LYS A 210 7.96 -39.13 12.77
C LYS A 210 6.88 -38.72 13.78
N GLY A 211 6.12 -37.68 13.47
CA GLY A 211 4.97 -37.24 14.21
C GLY A 211 3.66 -37.68 13.55
N ARG A 212 2.55 -37.64 14.29
CA ARG A 212 1.22 -38.08 13.83
C ARG A 212 0.68 -37.35 12.57
N PHE A 213 1.29 -36.26 12.15
CA PHE A 213 0.91 -35.47 10.95
C PHE A 213 1.64 -35.89 9.68
N ALA A 214 2.50 -36.91 9.73
CA ALA A 214 3.33 -37.34 8.59
C ALA A 214 2.59 -38.18 7.54
N ALA A 215 1.27 -38.35 7.64
CA ALA A 215 0.57 -39.36 6.85
C ALA A 215 0.06 -38.88 5.48
N GLN A 216 0.11 -37.61 5.16
CA GLN A 216 -0.49 -37.07 3.91
C GLN A 216 0.34 -36.08 3.10
N THR A 217 1.53 -35.66 3.53
CA THR A 217 2.31 -34.72 2.73
C THR A 217 3.52 -35.37 2.10
N THR A 218 3.49 -35.52 0.80
CA THR A 218 4.62 -36.00 -0.04
C THR A 218 5.78 -34.99 -0.06
N TYR A 219 5.57 -33.76 0.46
CA TYR A 219 6.54 -32.66 0.46
C TYR A 219 7.14 -32.49 1.86
N ARG A 220 8.26 -33.18 2.10
CA ARG A 220 8.98 -33.05 3.39
C ARG A 220 9.58 -31.64 3.54
N GLY A 221 9.06 -30.88 4.49
CA GLY A 221 9.66 -29.62 4.95
C GLY A 221 9.08 -28.34 4.28
N TYR A 222 8.11 -28.45 3.40
CA TYR A 222 7.44 -27.31 2.78
C TYR A 222 6.10 -26.99 3.47
N VAL A 223 5.80 -25.71 3.63
CA VAL A 223 4.49 -25.24 4.12
C VAL A 223 3.57 -25.09 2.92
N THR A 224 2.79 -26.13 2.64
CA THR A 224 1.84 -26.16 1.51
C THR A 224 0.44 -25.73 1.95
N PRO A 225 -0.48 -25.33 1.04
CA PRO A 225 -1.87 -25.00 1.37
C PRO A 225 -2.59 -26.08 2.23
N PRO A 226 -2.44 -27.38 1.98
CA PRO A 226 -2.98 -28.40 2.88
C PRO A 226 -2.41 -28.34 4.30
N VAL A 227 -1.12 -28.00 4.46
CA VAL A 227 -0.51 -27.82 5.80
C VAL A 227 -1.11 -26.61 6.50
N ILE A 228 -1.26 -25.48 5.79
CA ILE A 228 -1.87 -24.26 6.32
C ILE A 228 -3.32 -24.52 6.73
N ARG A 229 -4.11 -25.13 5.85
CA ARG A 229 -5.52 -25.48 6.14
C ARG A 229 -5.64 -26.38 7.36
N SER A 230 -4.78 -27.38 7.49
CA SER A 230 -4.77 -28.27 8.66
C SER A 230 -4.34 -27.55 9.94
N TYR A 231 -3.31 -26.70 9.86
CA TYR A 231 -2.77 -25.99 11.03
C TYR A 231 -3.75 -24.99 11.60
N TYR A 232 -4.43 -24.23 10.72
CA TYR A 232 -5.40 -23.20 11.11
C TYR A 232 -6.85 -23.71 11.14
N ASN A 233 -7.09 -25.01 10.94
CA ASN A 233 -8.42 -25.65 10.93
C ASN A 233 -9.36 -25.00 9.88
N LEU A 234 -8.86 -24.84 8.65
CA LEU A 234 -9.55 -24.25 7.51
C LEU A 234 -10.06 -25.33 6.52
N SER A 235 -10.37 -26.54 6.99
CA SER A 235 -10.73 -27.69 6.15
C SER A 235 -11.94 -27.45 5.24
N ASP A 236 -12.87 -26.63 5.70
CA ASP A 236 -14.13 -26.34 4.99
C ASP A 236 -14.18 -24.92 4.41
N ASN A 237 -12.99 -24.30 4.25
CA ASN A 237 -12.92 -22.94 3.71
C ASN A 237 -13.00 -22.97 2.19
N HIS A 238 -14.11 -22.54 1.66
CA HIS A 238 -14.37 -22.34 0.23
C HIS A 238 -14.78 -20.91 -0.02
N GLY A 239 -14.18 -20.30 -1.03
CA GLY A 239 -14.61 -18.99 -1.52
C GLY A 239 -15.94 -19.06 -2.27
N SER A 240 -16.39 -17.93 -2.73
CA SER A 240 -17.56 -17.78 -3.61
C SER A 240 -17.31 -16.66 -4.62
N ASP A 241 -18.09 -16.60 -5.68
CA ASP A 241 -17.98 -15.53 -6.69
C ASP A 241 -18.09 -14.12 -6.10
N SER A 242 -18.69 -13.98 -4.92
CA SER A 242 -18.81 -12.71 -4.21
C SER A 242 -17.69 -12.42 -3.23
N SER A 243 -16.83 -13.39 -2.91
CA SER A 243 -15.67 -13.20 -2.01
C SER A 243 -14.41 -12.84 -2.79
N THR A 244 -14.41 -11.69 -3.44
CA THR A 244 -13.33 -11.24 -4.31
C THR A 244 -12.10 -10.80 -3.51
N GLN A 245 -10.91 -11.04 -4.07
CA GLN A 245 -9.65 -10.66 -3.44
C GLN A 245 -8.67 -10.11 -4.47
N ALA A 246 -7.75 -9.24 -4.04
CA ALA A 246 -6.71 -8.71 -4.89
C ALA A 246 -5.35 -8.70 -4.19
N ILE A 247 -4.32 -8.88 -4.98
CA ILE A 247 -2.92 -8.84 -4.57
C ILE A 247 -2.29 -7.59 -5.17
N PHE A 248 -1.61 -6.82 -4.34
CA PHE A 248 -0.73 -5.76 -4.81
C PHE A 248 0.52 -6.38 -5.44
N GLY A 249 0.68 -6.22 -6.74
CA GLY A 249 1.91 -6.57 -7.46
C GLY A 249 2.84 -5.37 -7.58
N GLY A 250 4.08 -5.52 -7.13
CA GLY A 250 5.10 -4.48 -7.26
C GLY A 250 5.47 -4.23 -8.73
N ARG A 251 6.11 -3.08 -9.01
CA ARG A 251 6.46 -2.63 -10.37
C ARG A 251 7.25 -3.64 -11.20
N PHE A 252 8.17 -4.35 -10.57
CA PHE A 252 9.07 -5.30 -11.24
C PHE A 252 8.71 -6.74 -10.92
N ASP A 253 7.53 -6.96 -10.36
CA ASP A 253 7.07 -8.27 -9.96
C ASP A 253 6.01 -8.80 -10.93
N TYR A 254 6.17 -10.06 -11.33
CA TYR A 254 5.35 -10.73 -12.32
C TYR A 254 4.74 -12.01 -11.76
N LEU A 255 3.53 -12.31 -12.18
CA LEU A 255 2.92 -13.62 -11.98
C LEU A 255 3.14 -14.48 -13.23
N VAL A 256 3.65 -15.69 -13.05
CA VAL A 256 3.80 -16.69 -14.14
C VAL A 256 2.64 -17.67 -14.07
N SER A 257 1.72 -17.61 -15.02
CA SER A 257 0.50 -18.42 -15.00
C SER A 257 0.76 -19.93 -15.14
N ASN A 258 1.81 -20.34 -15.84
CA ASN A 258 2.23 -21.76 -15.89
C ASN A 258 2.70 -22.27 -14.53
N ASP A 259 3.35 -21.42 -13.72
CA ASP A 259 3.79 -21.80 -12.37
C ASP A 259 2.59 -21.91 -11.42
N LEU A 260 1.60 -21.02 -11.55
CA LEU A 260 0.35 -21.12 -10.81
C LEU A 260 -0.38 -22.42 -11.13
N ALA A 261 -0.56 -22.75 -12.42
CA ALA A 261 -1.21 -23.98 -12.84
C ALA A 261 -0.46 -25.24 -12.34
N LYS A 262 0.87 -25.21 -12.39
CA LYS A 262 1.71 -26.28 -11.85
C LYS A 262 1.55 -26.43 -10.34
N PHE A 263 1.56 -25.33 -9.59
CA PHE A 263 1.34 -25.33 -8.14
C PHE A 263 -0.02 -25.96 -7.78
N GLN A 264 -1.09 -25.54 -8.47
CA GLN A 264 -2.43 -26.08 -8.28
C GLN A 264 -2.50 -27.59 -8.55
N SER A 265 -1.79 -28.06 -9.56
CA SER A 265 -1.74 -29.51 -9.90
C SER A 265 -0.95 -30.34 -8.89
N LEU A 266 0.06 -29.76 -8.21
CA LEU A 266 0.90 -30.47 -7.23
C LEU A 266 0.23 -30.64 -5.88
N ASP A 267 -0.62 -29.72 -5.49
CA ASP A 267 -1.22 -29.68 -4.16
C ASP A 267 -2.66 -30.22 -4.11
N ASP A 268 -3.09 -30.97 -5.15
CA ASP A 268 -4.47 -31.46 -5.28
C ASP A 268 -5.52 -30.32 -5.10
N ILE A 269 -5.16 -29.12 -5.54
CA ILE A 269 -6.09 -28.01 -5.60
C ILE A 269 -6.96 -28.27 -6.83
N GLU A 270 -8.17 -28.77 -6.61
CA GLU A 270 -9.08 -29.23 -7.68
C GLU A 270 -9.54 -28.10 -8.64
N ILE A 271 -9.13 -26.86 -8.39
CA ILE A 271 -9.63 -25.69 -9.11
C ILE A 271 -8.49 -25.07 -9.90
N ASP A 272 -8.58 -25.19 -11.21
CA ASP A 272 -7.82 -24.39 -12.16
C ASP A 272 -8.41 -22.98 -12.18
N GLN A 273 -7.95 -22.14 -11.25
CA GLN A 273 -8.44 -20.79 -11.08
C GLN A 273 -7.36 -19.80 -11.53
N PRO A 274 -7.53 -19.14 -12.68
CA PRO A 274 -6.62 -18.10 -13.12
C PRO A 274 -6.80 -16.83 -12.29
N ALA A 275 -5.73 -16.03 -12.19
CA ALA A 275 -5.83 -14.68 -11.68
C ALA A 275 -6.27 -13.70 -12.79
N ILE A 276 -7.00 -12.66 -12.40
CA ILE A 276 -7.37 -11.54 -13.27
C ILE A 276 -6.19 -10.58 -13.30
N ASP A 277 -5.73 -10.22 -14.51
CA ASP A 277 -4.61 -9.29 -14.70
C ASP A 277 -5.10 -7.85 -14.78
N ILE A 278 -4.56 -6.99 -13.91
CA ILE A 278 -4.68 -5.55 -14.06
C ILE A 278 -3.28 -4.95 -14.22
N ASN A 279 -3.09 -4.22 -15.31
CA ASN A 279 -1.85 -3.57 -15.76
C ASN A 279 -0.80 -4.48 -16.42
N GLY A 280 -1.14 -5.71 -16.79
CA GLY A 280 -0.35 -6.51 -17.73
C GLY A 280 0.92 -7.14 -17.17
N HIS A 281 0.92 -7.57 -15.90
CA HIS A 281 2.04 -8.25 -15.25
C HIS A 281 1.81 -9.75 -15.04
N ILE A 282 0.80 -10.34 -15.68
CA ILE A 282 0.67 -11.80 -15.77
C ILE A 282 1.25 -12.25 -17.10
N VAL A 283 2.27 -13.09 -17.03
CA VAL A 283 2.90 -13.72 -18.20
C VAL A 283 2.62 -15.22 -18.21
N THR A 284 2.80 -15.85 -19.37
CA THR A 284 2.55 -17.30 -19.48
C THR A 284 3.72 -18.11 -18.98
N ASP A 285 4.94 -17.75 -19.38
CA ASP A 285 6.16 -18.48 -19.09
C ASP A 285 7.24 -17.57 -18.50
N ILE A 286 8.12 -18.13 -17.68
CA ILE A 286 9.20 -17.38 -17.03
C ILE A 286 10.14 -16.69 -18.02
N SER A 287 10.26 -17.20 -19.25
CA SER A 287 11.05 -16.57 -20.30
C SER A 287 10.47 -15.25 -20.80
N GLU A 288 9.22 -14.92 -20.46
CA GLU A 288 8.55 -13.68 -20.82
C GLU A 288 8.76 -12.60 -19.74
N VAL A 289 9.24 -12.97 -18.55
CA VAL A 289 9.57 -12.01 -17.49
C VAL A 289 10.73 -11.12 -17.95
N PRO A 290 10.56 -9.79 -17.97
CA PRO A 290 11.61 -8.87 -18.44
C PRO A 290 12.89 -9.00 -17.61
N ALA A 291 14.03 -8.77 -18.26
CA ALA A 291 15.31 -8.74 -17.56
C ALA A 291 15.30 -7.65 -16.48
N GLY A 292 15.80 -7.96 -15.28
CA GLY A 292 15.75 -7.04 -14.12
C GLY A 292 14.45 -7.11 -13.31
N SER A 293 13.43 -7.86 -13.77
CA SER A 293 12.19 -8.13 -13.03
C SER A 293 12.28 -9.45 -12.27
N ASP A 294 11.40 -9.62 -11.28
CA ASP A 294 11.25 -10.83 -10.46
C ASP A 294 9.84 -11.43 -10.66
N CYS A 295 9.65 -12.66 -10.25
CA CYS A 295 8.35 -13.33 -10.20
C CYS A 295 8.15 -14.09 -8.88
N GLY A 296 9.07 -13.92 -7.93
CA GLY A 296 9.06 -14.66 -6.68
C GLY A 296 7.86 -14.32 -5.81
N GLU A 297 7.68 -13.04 -5.53
CA GLU A 297 6.60 -12.56 -4.67
C GLU A 297 5.23 -12.71 -5.35
N GLY A 298 5.10 -12.32 -6.62
CA GLY A 298 3.84 -12.43 -7.36
C GLY A 298 3.34 -13.86 -7.48
N ASN A 299 4.25 -14.81 -7.73
CA ASN A 299 3.94 -16.23 -7.70
C ASN A 299 3.57 -16.71 -6.29
N LEU A 300 4.35 -16.33 -5.26
CA LEU A 300 4.13 -16.73 -3.87
C LEU A 300 2.75 -16.30 -3.41
N ASP A 301 2.47 -15.02 -3.48
CA ASP A 301 1.23 -14.42 -3.01
C ASP A 301 0.01 -15.02 -3.70
N THR A 302 0.06 -15.10 -5.04
CA THR A 302 -1.06 -15.61 -5.84
C THR A 302 -1.29 -17.10 -5.61
N GLN A 303 -0.24 -17.92 -5.58
CA GLN A 303 -0.35 -19.35 -5.34
C GLN A 303 -0.97 -19.64 -3.97
N TYR A 304 -0.51 -18.95 -2.93
CA TYR A 304 -0.97 -19.23 -1.58
C TYR A 304 -2.35 -18.66 -1.28
N ILE A 305 -2.68 -17.46 -1.75
CA ILE A 305 -4.02 -16.91 -1.54
C ILE A 305 -5.09 -17.75 -2.24
N ILE A 306 -4.85 -18.16 -3.49
CA ILE A 306 -5.75 -19.06 -4.23
C ILE A 306 -5.77 -20.44 -3.59
N GLY A 307 -4.60 -20.97 -3.21
CA GLY A 307 -4.46 -22.29 -2.61
C GLY A 307 -5.18 -22.46 -1.27
N VAL A 308 -5.35 -21.38 -0.50
CA VAL A 308 -6.03 -21.39 0.80
C VAL A 308 -7.51 -21.02 0.66
N SER A 309 -7.84 -20.04 -0.18
CA SER A 309 -9.20 -19.53 -0.40
C SER A 309 -9.72 -19.85 -1.81
N HIS A 310 -9.55 -21.10 -2.26
CA HIS A 310 -9.98 -21.51 -3.60
C HIS A 310 -11.47 -21.24 -3.82
N GLY A 311 -11.83 -20.84 -5.05
CA GLY A 311 -13.19 -20.42 -5.40
C GLY A 311 -13.45 -18.93 -5.19
N SER A 312 -12.51 -18.16 -4.66
CA SER A 312 -12.60 -16.69 -4.59
C SER A 312 -11.95 -16.06 -5.82
N PRO A 313 -12.66 -15.25 -6.62
CA PRO A 313 -12.06 -14.53 -7.74
C PRO A 313 -10.87 -13.69 -7.27
N THR A 314 -9.71 -13.91 -7.90
CA THR A 314 -8.44 -13.31 -7.47
C THR A 314 -7.91 -12.40 -8.56
N THR A 315 -7.54 -11.18 -8.18
CA THR A 315 -6.95 -10.18 -9.06
C THR A 315 -5.48 -9.99 -8.70
N TYR A 316 -4.59 -10.12 -9.67
CA TYR A 316 -3.21 -9.66 -9.58
C TYR A 316 -3.15 -8.24 -10.14
N TRP A 317 -2.96 -7.26 -9.25
CA TRP A 317 -3.04 -5.85 -9.60
C TRP A 317 -1.67 -5.19 -9.47
N SER A 318 -0.96 -5.12 -10.57
CA SER A 318 0.34 -4.46 -10.61
C SER A 318 0.20 -2.93 -10.51
N TRP A 319 1.06 -2.32 -9.70
CA TRP A 319 1.08 -0.87 -9.53
C TRP A 319 2.51 -0.33 -9.39
N GLN A 320 2.77 0.83 -10.04
CA GLN A 320 4.14 1.27 -10.25
C GLN A 320 4.61 2.43 -9.34
N VAL A 321 3.72 3.15 -8.66
CA VAL A 321 4.09 4.46 -8.10
C VAL A 321 4.16 4.43 -6.58
N SER A 322 3.05 4.23 -5.89
CA SER A 322 2.98 4.25 -4.43
C SER A 322 1.82 3.40 -3.93
N LEU A 323 1.88 2.96 -2.67
CA LEU A 323 0.80 2.20 -2.05
C LEU A 323 -0.47 3.05 -1.88
N ALA A 324 -0.32 4.34 -1.55
CA ALA A 324 -1.46 5.26 -1.51
C ALA A 324 -2.10 5.41 -2.89
N GLY A 325 -1.29 5.53 -3.96
CA GLY A 325 -1.79 5.58 -5.34
C GLY A 325 -2.55 4.32 -5.75
N TRP A 326 -2.10 3.15 -5.31
CA TRP A 326 -2.83 1.90 -5.55
C TRP A 326 -4.18 1.89 -4.84
N LEU A 327 -4.25 2.30 -3.56
CA LEU A 327 -5.53 2.38 -2.85
C LEU A 327 -6.48 3.41 -3.46
N ILE A 328 -5.97 4.52 -4.01
CA ILE A 328 -6.78 5.46 -4.80
C ILE A 328 -7.42 4.75 -5.98
N ALA A 329 -6.61 4.01 -6.77
CA ALA A 329 -7.12 3.27 -7.93
C ALA A 329 -8.15 2.20 -7.54
N VAL A 330 -7.93 1.48 -6.42
CA VAL A 330 -8.90 0.51 -5.90
C VAL A 330 -10.19 1.20 -5.44
N ALA A 331 -10.08 2.31 -4.70
CA ALA A 331 -11.24 3.05 -4.20
C ALA A 331 -12.09 3.67 -5.33
N ASP A 332 -11.44 3.99 -6.45
CA ASP A 332 -12.10 4.55 -7.64
C ASP A 332 -12.83 3.48 -8.48
N THR A 333 -12.77 2.20 -8.10
CA THR A 333 -13.58 1.16 -8.73
C THR A 333 -15.00 1.12 -8.15
N ILE A 334 -15.98 0.80 -8.99
CA ILE A 334 -17.39 0.67 -8.57
C ILE A 334 -17.52 -0.45 -7.54
N ASP A 335 -16.99 -1.63 -7.85
CA ASP A 335 -17.01 -2.82 -7.01
C ASP A 335 -15.55 -3.26 -6.70
N PRO A 336 -14.91 -2.70 -5.66
CA PRO A 336 -13.55 -3.08 -5.30
C PRO A 336 -13.50 -4.50 -4.75
N PRO A 337 -12.36 -5.21 -4.90
CA PRO A 337 -12.15 -6.47 -4.22
C PRO A 337 -12.33 -6.33 -2.71
N LEU A 338 -13.00 -7.31 -2.08
CA LEU A 338 -13.33 -7.25 -0.65
C LEU A 338 -12.13 -7.49 0.27
N VAL A 339 -11.09 -8.17 -0.23
CA VAL A 339 -9.85 -8.38 0.50
C VAL A 339 -8.68 -7.92 -0.34
N LEU A 340 -7.84 -7.08 0.22
CA LEU A 340 -6.62 -6.58 -0.42
C LEU A 340 -5.42 -7.12 0.34
N SER A 341 -4.49 -7.78 -0.36
CA SER A 341 -3.24 -8.32 0.20
C SER A 341 -2.04 -7.49 -0.25
N ILE A 342 -1.24 -7.04 0.71
CA ILE A 342 -0.05 -6.23 0.48
C ILE A 342 1.14 -6.89 1.18
N SER A 343 2.03 -7.52 0.41
CA SER A 343 3.29 -8.12 0.90
C SER A 343 4.47 -7.13 0.89
N TYR A 344 4.21 -5.88 0.55
CA TYR A 344 5.23 -4.86 0.39
C TYR A 344 5.16 -3.79 1.47
N GLY A 345 6.33 -3.29 1.85
CA GLY A 345 6.40 -2.21 2.82
C GLY A 345 7.80 -1.60 2.91
N GLY A 346 7.89 -0.53 3.68
CA GLY A 346 9.14 0.15 3.92
C GLY A 346 9.17 0.87 5.26
N ASN A 347 10.35 1.34 5.65
CA ASN A 347 10.52 2.07 6.90
C ASN A 347 9.68 3.36 6.87
N GLU A 348 8.77 3.50 7.83
CA GLU A 348 7.83 4.62 7.94
C GLU A 348 8.49 6.00 7.91
N LYS A 349 9.71 6.12 8.41
CA LYS A 349 10.46 7.40 8.38
C LYS A 349 10.69 7.97 6.98
N PHE A 350 10.59 7.12 5.94
CA PHE A 350 10.77 7.51 4.54
C PHE A 350 9.46 7.75 3.80
N ILE A 351 8.35 7.65 4.52
CA ILE A 351 7.01 7.97 3.98
C ILE A 351 6.70 9.42 4.25
N SER A 352 6.24 10.15 3.25
CA SER A 352 5.78 11.51 3.47
C SER A 352 4.53 11.53 4.35
N PRO A 353 4.37 12.54 5.21
CA PRO A 353 3.13 12.73 5.96
C PRO A 353 1.90 12.78 5.05
N ALA A 354 2.03 13.35 3.86
CA ALA A 354 0.98 13.40 2.85
C ALA A 354 0.57 11.98 2.38
N GLU A 355 1.54 11.15 2.00
CA GLU A 355 1.26 9.76 1.57
C GLU A 355 0.61 8.94 2.68
N PHE A 356 1.09 9.08 3.92
CA PHE A 356 0.50 8.40 5.07
C PHE A 356 -0.96 8.82 5.29
N ARG A 357 -1.27 10.12 5.22
CA ARG A 357 -2.65 10.63 5.38
C ARG A 357 -3.56 10.15 4.26
N VAL A 358 -3.11 10.20 3.00
CA VAL A 358 -3.89 9.75 1.86
C VAL A 358 -4.16 8.24 1.95
N PHE A 359 -3.15 7.42 2.26
CA PHE A 359 -3.34 5.99 2.47
C PHE A 359 -4.38 5.72 3.57
N SER A 360 -4.25 6.39 4.73
CA SER A 360 -5.19 6.24 5.85
C SER A 360 -6.62 6.58 5.43
N ARG A 361 -6.81 7.65 4.68
CA ARG A 361 -8.12 8.10 4.20
C ARG A 361 -8.74 7.10 3.23
N MET A 362 -7.95 6.57 2.29
CA MET A 362 -8.43 5.54 1.38
C MET A 362 -8.75 4.24 2.13
N ALA A 363 -7.94 3.87 3.12
CA ALA A 363 -8.23 2.71 3.97
C ALA A 363 -9.55 2.88 4.75
N ILE A 364 -9.84 4.08 5.28
CA ILE A 364 -11.12 4.38 5.92
C ILE A 364 -12.28 4.25 4.92
N LYS A 365 -12.18 4.89 3.74
CA LYS A 365 -13.24 4.83 2.70
C LYS A 365 -13.50 3.40 2.23
N LEU A 366 -12.46 2.62 2.01
CA LEU A 366 -12.57 1.20 1.62
C LEU A 366 -13.13 0.35 2.76
N GLY A 367 -12.68 0.56 4.00
CA GLY A 367 -13.18 -0.17 5.16
C GLY A 367 -14.68 0.05 5.41
N VAL A 368 -15.17 1.29 5.26
CA VAL A 368 -16.63 1.58 5.34
C VAL A 368 -17.41 0.88 4.21
N ARG A 369 -16.77 0.61 3.06
CA ARG A 369 -17.35 -0.20 1.96
C ARG A 369 -17.28 -1.72 2.21
N GLY A 370 -16.69 -2.16 3.34
CA GLY A 370 -16.53 -3.57 3.68
C GLY A 370 -15.25 -4.22 3.16
N VAL A 371 -14.30 -3.43 2.67
CA VAL A 371 -13.00 -3.93 2.20
C VAL A 371 -12.03 -4.10 3.36
N THR A 372 -11.40 -5.27 3.45
CA THR A 372 -10.34 -5.56 4.43
C THR A 372 -8.97 -5.47 3.77
N ILE A 373 -8.09 -4.62 4.31
CA ILE A 373 -6.71 -4.48 3.84
C ILE A 373 -5.80 -5.29 4.78
N VAL A 374 -5.13 -6.29 4.23
CA VAL A 374 -4.21 -7.19 4.95
C VAL A 374 -2.78 -6.87 4.51
N VAL A 375 -1.90 -6.62 5.48
CA VAL A 375 -0.53 -6.17 5.22
C VAL A 375 0.46 -7.02 5.97
N ALA A 376 1.54 -7.45 5.30
CA ALA A 376 2.65 -8.13 5.93
C ALA A 376 3.41 -7.18 6.88
N SER A 377 3.74 -7.65 8.10
CA SER A 377 4.45 -6.86 9.11
C SER A 377 5.97 -6.76 8.87
N GLY A 378 6.48 -7.41 7.81
CA GLY A 378 7.90 -7.51 7.45
C GLY A 378 8.56 -8.79 7.95
N ASP A 379 9.77 -9.09 7.43
CA ASP A 379 10.46 -10.39 7.60
C ASP A 379 11.56 -10.36 8.65
N ASP A 380 11.88 -9.19 9.19
CA ASP A 380 13.07 -8.99 10.05
C ASP A 380 12.71 -8.79 11.53
N GLY A 381 11.45 -9.00 11.89
CA GLY A 381 10.95 -8.75 13.22
C GLY A 381 11.14 -7.28 13.63
N ALA A 382 11.34 -7.05 14.92
CA ALA A 382 11.42 -5.69 15.48
C ALA A 382 12.65 -4.88 15.02
N VAL A 383 13.68 -5.53 14.48
CA VAL A 383 14.94 -4.85 14.09
C VAL A 383 14.93 -4.28 12.68
N ASN A 384 13.94 -4.62 11.88
CA ASN A 384 13.77 -4.15 10.52
C ASN A 384 14.88 -4.57 9.55
N PHE A 385 14.60 -4.51 8.25
CA PHE A 385 15.53 -4.91 7.17
C PHE A 385 16.82 -4.08 7.10
N GLU A 386 16.84 -2.86 7.63
CA GLU A 386 18.06 -2.02 7.65
C GLU A 386 19.21 -2.65 8.46
N ALA A 387 18.89 -3.54 9.39
CA ALA A 387 19.88 -4.25 10.18
C ALA A 387 20.51 -5.47 9.46
N ARG A 388 19.94 -5.93 8.34
CA ARG A 388 20.42 -7.14 7.62
C ARG A 388 21.90 -7.10 7.27
N GLY A 389 22.39 -5.96 6.80
CA GLY A 389 23.80 -5.80 6.41
C GLY A 389 24.65 -5.02 7.41
N ASN A 390 24.05 -4.44 8.44
CA ASN A 390 24.76 -3.59 9.40
C ASN A 390 24.03 -3.58 10.75
N LEU A 391 24.52 -4.39 11.69
CA LEU A 391 23.98 -4.45 13.06
C LEU A 391 24.03 -3.11 13.80
N GLY A 392 24.87 -2.16 13.40
CA GLY A 392 24.87 -0.80 13.92
C GLY A 392 23.64 0.02 13.58
N LYS A 393 22.83 -0.44 12.62
CA LYS A 393 21.52 0.12 12.25
C LYS A 393 20.35 -0.59 12.96
N CYS A 394 20.63 -1.47 13.90
CA CYS A 394 19.58 -2.14 14.68
C CYS A 394 18.76 -1.10 15.46
N GLY A 395 17.45 -1.15 15.33
CA GLY A 395 16.53 -0.24 15.98
C GLY A 395 15.07 -0.71 15.81
N TYR A 396 14.15 -0.03 16.47
CA TYR A 396 12.72 -0.27 16.29
C TYR A 396 12.21 0.71 15.24
N PHE A 397 11.93 0.21 14.05
CA PHE A 397 11.41 1.01 12.95
C PHE A 397 10.05 0.48 12.52
N PRO A 398 8.97 1.25 12.67
CA PRO A 398 7.67 0.88 12.11
C PRO A 398 7.76 0.69 10.61
N VAL A 399 7.05 -0.31 10.10
CA VAL A 399 6.95 -0.60 8.67
C VAL A 399 5.62 -0.09 8.14
N PHE A 400 5.66 0.85 7.22
CA PHE A 400 4.48 1.28 6.47
C PHE A 400 4.24 0.31 5.29
N PRO A 401 2.99 -0.10 5.00
CA PRO A 401 1.74 0.35 5.58
C PRO A 401 1.26 -0.48 6.80
N ALA A 402 2.02 -1.47 7.29
CA ALA A 402 1.67 -2.31 8.42
C ALA A 402 1.45 -1.52 9.74
N SER A 403 2.09 -0.36 9.88
CA SER A 403 1.92 0.57 11.01
C SER A 403 0.65 1.42 10.93
N ASN A 404 -0.08 1.39 9.80
CA ASN A 404 -1.29 2.16 9.64
C ASN A 404 -2.43 1.59 10.51
N PRO A 405 -3.21 2.43 11.24
CA PRO A 405 -4.24 1.95 12.17
C PRO A 405 -5.49 1.34 11.50
N TYR A 406 -5.63 1.49 10.19
CA TYR A 406 -6.81 1.04 9.43
C TYR A 406 -6.54 -0.20 8.56
N VAL A 407 -5.48 -0.94 8.86
CA VAL A 407 -5.14 -2.20 8.18
C VAL A 407 -5.01 -3.35 9.18
N LEU A 408 -5.15 -4.57 8.70
CA LEU A 408 -4.82 -5.77 9.45
C LEU A 408 -3.34 -6.12 9.21
N SER A 409 -2.48 -5.81 10.18
CA SER A 409 -1.07 -6.17 10.11
C SER A 409 -0.87 -7.61 10.54
N VAL A 410 -0.24 -8.43 9.69
CA VAL A 410 -0.06 -9.87 9.91
C VAL A 410 1.41 -10.22 10.03
N GLY A 411 1.77 -10.83 11.15
CA GLY A 411 3.07 -11.45 11.38
C GLY A 411 3.10 -12.91 10.93
N ALA A 412 4.26 -13.55 11.08
CA ALA A 412 4.44 -14.95 10.75
C ALA A 412 4.36 -15.86 11.98
N THR A 413 3.95 -17.12 11.76
CA THR A 413 4.09 -18.20 12.74
C THR A 413 5.21 -19.14 12.31
N SER A 414 5.97 -19.63 13.27
CA SER A 414 6.96 -20.68 13.04
C SER A 414 6.38 -22.04 13.40
N VAL A 415 6.38 -22.95 12.46
CA VAL A 415 5.99 -24.36 12.72
C VAL A 415 7.26 -25.15 13.01
N SER A 416 7.45 -25.57 14.26
CA SER A 416 8.43 -26.62 14.57
C SER A 416 7.82 -27.96 14.16
N LEU A 417 8.19 -28.43 12.98
CA LEU A 417 7.82 -29.76 12.47
C LEU A 417 8.59 -30.87 13.17
#